data_ad89ebf20775efe227bfebddd4a9b02e
#
_entry.id   ad89ebf20775efe227bfebddd4a9b02e
#
_cell.length_a   1.000
_cell.length_b   1.000
_cell.length_c   1.000
_cell.angle_alpha   90.00
_cell.angle_beta   90.00
_cell.angle_gamma   90.00
#
_symmetry.space_group_name_H-M   'P 1'
#
loop_
_entity.id
_entity.type
_entity.pdbx_description
1 polymer ?
#
loop_
_entity_poly.entity_id
_entity_poly.type
_entity_poly.pdbx_seq_one_letter_code
_entity_poly.pdbx_strand_id
1 'polypeptide(L)'
;VLKPVSVTDGDRQASIMPGENFSIEFDIEFESKAVSSQSYAIEFVNGNFKNEVGNARTFGFEHEVAALRQAGMLLGGSLDNAVVVSGDKILNDSGLRYSDEFVRHKILDSVGDLYLAGAQIMGHFSGSRSGHAVNHLLLKTLFADPKAWALVPQRVGNTAHSDVEATLFDTAPTP
;
A
#
# COMPACT_ATOMS: atom_id res chain seq x y z
N VAL A 1 -3.53 -3.13 -17.03
CA VAL A 1 -2.15 -3.26 -17.54
C VAL A 1 -2.16 -4.19 -18.74
N LEU A 2 -1.44 -3.83 -19.83
CA LEU A 2 -1.45 -4.62 -21.06
C LEU A 2 -0.13 -5.37 -21.31
N LYS A 3 0.96 -4.92 -20.73
CA LYS A 3 2.26 -5.60 -20.78
C LYS A 3 3.07 -5.34 -19.52
N PRO A 4 4.06 -6.20 -19.19
CA PRO A 4 4.94 -6.00 -18.04
C PRO A 4 5.70 -4.66 -18.14
N VAL A 5 5.77 -3.95 -17.00
CA VAL A 5 6.61 -2.78 -16.80
C VAL A 5 7.38 -2.96 -15.50
N SER A 6 8.65 -2.64 -15.49
CA SER A 6 9.51 -2.76 -14.30
C SER A 6 10.47 -1.58 -14.20
N VAL A 7 10.84 -1.25 -12.96
CA VAL A 7 11.83 -0.23 -12.63
C VAL A 7 12.74 -0.74 -11.53
N THR A 8 13.96 -0.22 -11.51
CA THR A 8 14.97 -0.53 -10.51
C THR A 8 15.66 0.76 -10.07
N ASP A 9 15.94 0.89 -8.78
CA ASP A 9 16.72 1.97 -8.18
C ASP A 9 17.63 1.38 -7.10
N GLY A 10 18.89 1.15 -7.46
CA GLY A 10 19.83 0.41 -6.63
C GLY A 10 19.38 -1.05 -6.45
N ASP A 11 19.19 -1.45 -5.20
CA ASP A 11 18.68 -2.77 -4.79
C ASP A 11 17.14 -2.84 -4.68
N ARG A 12 16.44 -1.74 -4.98
CA ARG A 12 14.99 -1.62 -4.90
C ARG A 12 14.36 -1.86 -6.25
N GLN A 13 13.31 -2.65 -6.29
CA GLN A 13 12.63 -2.99 -7.53
C GLN A 13 11.12 -2.89 -7.37
N ALA A 14 10.45 -2.48 -8.44
CA ALA A 14 9.01 -2.60 -8.56
C ALA A 14 8.64 -2.99 -9.99
N SER A 15 7.61 -3.81 -10.12
CA SER A 15 7.08 -4.20 -11.42
C SER A 15 5.56 -4.31 -11.38
N ILE A 16 4.96 -4.19 -12.55
CA ILE A 16 3.53 -4.43 -12.71
C ILE A 16 3.30 -5.25 -13.97
N MET A 17 2.48 -6.29 -13.86
CA MET A 17 2.16 -7.21 -14.94
C MET A 17 0.65 -7.23 -15.22
N PRO A 18 0.22 -7.63 -16.42
CA PRO A 18 -1.19 -7.88 -16.70
C PRO A 18 -1.80 -8.88 -15.69
N GLY A 19 -3.04 -8.65 -15.29
CA GLY A 19 -3.81 -9.51 -14.40
C GLY A 19 -5.29 -9.21 -14.52
N GLU A 20 -6.13 -10.17 -14.18
CA GLU A 20 -7.59 -10.03 -14.22
C GLU A 20 -8.11 -9.23 -13.02
N ASN A 21 -7.44 -9.36 -11.87
CA ASN A 21 -7.73 -8.65 -10.63
C ASN A 21 -6.52 -7.81 -10.21
N PHE A 22 -6.71 -6.97 -9.19
CA PHE A 22 -5.62 -6.28 -8.54
C PHE A 22 -5.00 -7.16 -7.46
N SER A 23 -3.70 -7.41 -7.57
CA SER A 23 -2.94 -8.16 -6.58
C SER A 23 -1.58 -7.50 -6.33
N ILE A 24 -1.06 -7.69 -5.13
CA ILE A 24 0.25 -7.20 -4.71
C ILE A 24 1.03 -8.33 -4.06
N GLU A 25 2.30 -8.47 -4.44
CA GLU A 25 3.32 -9.22 -3.74
C GLU A 25 4.42 -8.26 -3.30
N PHE A 26 4.89 -8.42 -2.07
CA PHE A 26 5.92 -7.53 -1.53
C PHE A 26 6.93 -8.29 -0.68
N ASP A 27 8.23 -8.01 -0.92
CA ASP A 27 9.35 -8.53 -0.15
C ASP A 27 10.08 -7.37 0.53
N ILE A 28 10.38 -7.56 1.81
CA ILE A 28 11.24 -6.66 2.57
C ILE A 28 12.42 -7.43 3.16
N GLU A 29 13.52 -6.74 3.35
CA GLU A 29 14.70 -7.26 4.02
C GLU A 29 15.35 -6.16 4.82
N PHE A 30 15.56 -6.43 6.11
CA PHE A 30 16.21 -5.53 7.06
C PHE A 30 17.21 -6.32 7.91
N GLU A 31 18.30 -5.69 8.30
CA GLU A 31 19.32 -6.30 9.15
C GLU A 31 18.82 -6.60 10.57
N SER A 32 17.88 -5.80 11.10
CA SER A 32 17.28 -6.00 12.41
C SER A 32 16.52 -7.33 12.47
N LYS A 33 16.80 -8.16 13.45
CA LYS A 33 16.11 -9.45 13.68
C LYS A 33 14.64 -9.27 14.07
N ALA A 34 14.25 -8.09 14.57
CA ALA A 34 12.86 -7.78 14.88
C ALA A 34 12.01 -7.62 13.62
N VAL A 35 12.62 -7.22 12.50
CA VAL A 35 11.95 -7.07 11.20
C VAL A 35 12.31 -8.22 10.27
N SER A 36 13.62 -8.49 10.09
CA SER A 36 14.18 -9.52 9.23
C SER A 36 13.71 -9.46 7.77
N SER A 37 13.72 -10.59 7.08
CA SER A 37 13.12 -10.75 5.76
C SER A 37 11.68 -11.21 5.91
N GLN A 38 10.74 -10.55 5.24
CA GLN A 38 9.34 -10.91 5.20
C GLN A 38 8.82 -10.82 3.77
N SER A 39 7.90 -11.69 3.42
CA SER A 39 7.21 -11.72 2.14
C SER A 39 5.72 -11.93 2.36
N TYR A 40 4.91 -11.21 1.60
CA TYR A 40 3.47 -11.37 1.66
C TYR A 40 2.83 -11.06 0.30
N ALA A 41 1.84 -11.85 -0.08
CA ALA A 41 1.07 -11.65 -1.29
C ALA A 41 -0.42 -11.61 -0.99
N ILE A 42 -1.14 -10.72 -1.66
CA ILE A 42 -2.59 -10.55 -1.52
C ILE A 42 -3.22 -10.25 -2.88
N GLU A 43 -4.33 -10.91 -3.17
CA GLU A 43 -5.27 -10.51 -4.21
C GLU A 43 -6.45 -9.80 -3.55
N PHE A 44 -6.79 -8.59 -4.02
CA PHE A 44 -7.84 -7.79 -3.41
C PHE A 44 -9.22 -8.20 -3.90
N VAL A 45 -9.84 -9.08 -3.15
CA VAL A 45 -11.16 -9.65 -3.43
C VAL A 45 -12.05 -9.63 -2.19
N ASN A 46 -13.36 -9.49 -2.39
CA ASN A 46 -14.36 -9.65 -1.33
C ASN A 46 -14.11 -8.83 -0.03
N GLY A 47 -13.46 -7.66 -0.14
CA GLY A 47 -13.23 -6.77 1.00
C GLY A 47 -12.16 -7.25 1.99
N ASN A 48 -11.29 -8.19 1.61
CA ASN A 48 -10.22 -8.71 2.46
C ASN A 48 -9.17 -7.66 2.86
N PHE A 49 -9.08 -6.53 2.14
CA PHE A 49 -8.19 -5.41 2.46
C PHE A 49 -8.19 -5.04 3.94
N LYS A 50 -9.40 -4.89 4.54
CA LYS A 50 -9.54 -4.48 5.93
C LYS A 50 -8.90 -5.48 6.92
N ASN A 51 -9.08 -6.76 6.67
CA ASN A 51 -8.62 -7.81 7.58
C ASN A 51 -7.15 -8.15 7.37
N GLU A 52 -6.66 -8.03 6.13
CA GLU A 52 -5.33 -8.47 5.75
C GLU A 52 -4.26 -7.38 5.91
N VAL A 53 -4.56 -6.14 5.50
CA VAL A 53 -3.54 -5.08 5.48
C VAL A 53 -4.01 -3.77 6.11
N GLY A 54 -5.31 -3.49 6.20
CA GLY A 54 -5.86 -2.19 6.60
C GLY A 54 -5.50 -1.76 8.02
N ASN A 55 -5.13 -2.68 8.90
CA ASN A 55 -4.72 -2.41 10.29
C ASN A 55 -3.21 -2.42 10.51
N ALA A 56 -2.39 -2.66 9.47
CA ALA A 56 -0.95 -2.67 9.60
C ALA A 56 -0.41 -1.26 9.83
N ARG A 57 0.30 -1.07 10.95
CA ARG A 57 0.88 0.23 11.33
C ARG A 57 2.17 0.48 10.54
N THR A 58 2.44 1.77 10.29
CA THR A 58 3.77 2.21 9.87
C THR A 58 4.84 1.86 10.90
N PHE A 59 6.08 1.80 10.48
CA PHE A 59 7.20 1.48 11.37
C PHE A 59 8.41 2.36 11.09
N GLY A 60 9.27 2.46 12.08
CA GLY A 60 10.55 3.14 11.95
C GLY A 60 11.54 2.68 13.00
N PHE A 61 12.81 2.91 12.72
CA PHE A 61 13.87 2.62 13.68
C PHE A 61 14.03 3.81 14.64
N GLU A 62 14.25 3.53 15.92
CA GLU A 62 14.32 4.53 16.98
C GLU A 62 15.29 5.69 16.66
N HIS A 63 16.46 5.36 16.11
CA HIS A 63 17.45 6.36 15.72
C HIS A 63 16.98 7.26 14.57
N GLU A 64 16.24 6.74 13.60
CA GLU A 64 15.66 7.50 12.49
C GLU A 64 14.51 8.38 12.99
N VAL A 65 13.64 7.82 13.85
CA VAL A 65 12.53 8.57 14.48
C VAL A 65 13.05 9.77 15.26
N ALA A 66 14.14 9.62 16.02
CA ALA A 66 14.76 10.70 16.77
C ALA A 66 15.28 11.81 15.82
N ALA A 67 15.96 11.44 14.74
CA ALA A 67 16.47 12.39 13.75
C ALA A 67 15.32 13.12 13.01
N LEU A 68 14.27 12.42 12.62
CA LEU A 68 13.11 12.99 11.94
C LEU A 68 12.34 13.96 12.84
N ARG A 69 12.18 13.65 14.14
CA ARG A 69 11.57 14.56 15.11
C ARG A 69 12.38 15.85 15.30
N GLN A 70 13.71 15.76 15.38
CA GLN A 70 14.58 16.93 15.42
C GLN A 70 14.45 17.81 14.18
N ALA A 71 14.19 17.20 13.02
CA ALA A 71 13.91 17.91 11.76
C ALA A 71 12.46 18.44 11.65
N GLY A 72 11.65 18.34 12.72
CA GLY A 72 10.25 18.79 12.74
C GLY A 72 9.26 17.87 12.01
N MET A 73 9.67 16.65 11.69
CA MET A 73 8.83 15.61 11.07
C MET A 73 8.29 14.64 12.14
N LEU A 74 7.35 13.77 11.76
CA LEU A 74 6.74 12.75 12.61
C LEU A 74 6.12 13.29 13.91
N LEU A 75 5.63 14.53 13.93
CA LEU A 75 5.05 15.17 15.13
C LEU A 75 3.78 14.46 15.63
N GLY A 76 3.04 13.77 14.76
CA GLY A 76 1.86 12.95 15.11
C GLY A 76 2.15 11.49 15.40
N GLY A 77 3.43 11.07 15.33
CA GLY A 77 3.81 9.66 15.57
C GLY A 77 3.81 9.32 17.06
N SER A 78 3.15 8.21 17.40
CA SER A 78 3.11 7.62 18.74
C SER A 78 3.23 6.10 18.65
N LEU A 79 3.47 5.43 19.78
CA LEU A 79 3.47 3.96 19.85
C LEU A 79 2.08 3.33 19.56
N ASP A 80 1.01 4.15 19.54
CA ASP A 80 -0.33 3.66 19.19
C ASP A 80 -0.51 3.50 17.69
N ASN A 81 0.11 4.40 16.89
CA ASN A 81 -0.07 4.46 15.43
C ASN A 81 1.17 4.05 14.61
N ALA A 82 2.29 3.77 15.26
CA ALA A 82 3.52 3.32 14.63
C ALA A 82 4.20 2.21 15.43
N VAL A 83 4.88 1.31 14.75
CA VAL A 83 5.78 0.32 15.37
C VAL A 83 7.19 0.91 15.40
N VAL A 84 7.78 0.99 16.61
CA VAL A 84 9.15 1.49 16.78
C VAL A 84 10.08 0.33 17.10
N VAL A 85 11.13 0.20 16.30
CA VAL A 85 12.17 -0.85 16.42
C VAL A 85 13.45 -0.22 16.98
N SER A 86 13.98 -0.81 18.07
CA SER A 86 15.26 -0.43 18.65
C SER A 86 16.20 -1.64 18.67
N GLY A 87 17.20 -1.62 17.80
CA GLY A 87 18.05 -2.79 17.55
C GLY A 87 17.21 -3.99 17.09
N ASP A 88 17.22 -5.06 17.89
CA ASP A 88 16.46 -6.29 17.62
C ASP A 88 15.15 -6.38 18.44
N LYS A 89 14.64 -5.27 18.97
CA LYS A 89 13.45 -5.23 19.83
C LYS A 89 12.38 -4.29 19.30
N ILE A 90 11.12 -4.66 19.53
CA ILE A 90 9.96 -3.81 19.31
C ILE A 90 9.66 -3.07 20.62
N LEU A 91 9.52 -1.75 20.58
CA LEU A 91 9.29 -0.90 21.76
C LEU A 91 7.82 -0.80 22.15
N ASN A 92 6.90 -1.23 21.30
CA ASN A 92 5.46 -1.19 21.58
C ASN A 92 5.09 -2.29 22.60
N ASP A 93 4.57 -1.92 23.76
CA ASP A 93 4.15 -2.87 24.79
C ASP A 93 3.07 -3.85 24.29
N SER A 94 2.20 -3.40 23.39
CA SER A 94 1.17 -4.23 22.76
C SER A 94 1.71 -5.22 21.70
N GLY A 95 3.01 -5.14 21.37
CA GLY A 95 3.62 -5.93 20.31
C GLY A 95 3.10 -5.57 18.91
N LEU A 96 3.14 -6.55 18.02
CA LEU A 96 2.66 -6.45 16.63
C LEU A 96 1.20 -6.86 16.53
N ARG A 97 0.46 -6.26 15.59
CA ARG A 97 -0.92 -6.65 15.22
C ARG A 97 -0.95 -7.88 14.31
N TYR A 98 0.11 -8.09 13.53
CA TYR A 98 0.36 -9.27 12.69
C TYR A 98 1.82 -9.68 12.88
N SER A 99 2.12 -10.97 12.83
CA SER A 99 3.52 -11.46 12.92
C SER A 99 4.42 -10.90 11.80
N ASP A 100 3.81 -10.53 10.68
CA ASP A 100 4.39 -9.97 9.48
C ASP A 100 3.88 -8.53 9.20
N GLU A 101 3.61 -7.75 10.27
CA GLU A 101 3.00 -6.41 10.17
C GLU A 101 3.81 -5.46 9.28
N PHE A 102 5.12 -5.60 9.26
CA PHE A 102 6.01 -4.72 8.49
C PHE A 102 5.79 -4.85 6.98
N VAL A 103 5.74 -6.07 6.44
CA VAL A 103 5.49 -6.27 5.00
C VAL A 103 4.04 -5.95 4.64
N ARG A 104 3.08 -6.20 5.53
CA ARG A 104 1.67 -5.82 5.31
C ARG A 104 1.52 -4.31 5.21
N HIS A 105 2.26 -3.55 6.03
CA HIS A 105 2.27 -2.09 5.92
C HIS A 105 2.86 -1.63 4.59
N LYS A 106 3.92 -2.27 4.09
CA LYS A 106 4.49 -1.95 2.77
C LYS A 106 3.50 -2.20 1.61
N ILE A 107 2.65 -3.22 1.75
CA ILE A 107 1.53 -3.43 0.82
C ILE A 107 0.50 -2.31 0.94
N LEU A 108 0.14 -1.89 2.15
CA LEU A 108 -0.77 -0.77 2.40
C LEU A 108 -0.25 0.53 1.77
N ASP A 109 1.05 0.84 1.95
CA ASP A 109 1.73 1.95 1.28
C ASP A 109 1.59 1.86 -0.24
N SER A 110 1.84 0.67 -0.80
CA SER A 110 1.78 0.44 -2.25
C SER A 110 0.36 0.61 -2.80
N VAL A 111 -0.67 0.21 -2.06
CA VAL A 111 -2.07 0.49 -2.44
C VAL A 111 -2.31 2.00 -2.54
N GLY A 112 -1.82 2.78 -1.56
CA GLY A 112 -1.93 4.24 -1.57
C GLY A 112 -1.18 4.88 -2.74
N ASP A 113 0.07 4.46 -2.96
CA ASP A 113 0.89 4.97 -4.07
C ASP A 113 0.29 4.66 -5.43
N LEU A 114 -0.18 3.43 -5.64
CA LEU A 114 -0.77 3.00 -6.91
C LEU A 114 -2.14 3.63 -7.18
N TYR A 115 -2.84 4.10 -6.14
CA TYR A 115 -4.09 4.84 -6.28
C TYR A 115 -3.92 6.17 -7.02
N LEU A 116 -2.70 6.72 -7.08
CA LEU A 116 -2.36 7.89 -7.89
C LEU A 116 -2.54 7.67 -9.39
N ALA A 117 -2.75 6.43 -9.83
CA ALA A 117 -3.18 6.13 -11.21
C ALA A 117 -4.54 6.75 -11.58
N GLY A 118 -5.35 7.15 -10.59
CA GLY A 118 -6.67 7.76 -10.79
C GLY A 118 -7.76 6.79 -11.24
N ALA A 119 -7.44 5.49 -11.33
CA ALA A 119 -8.38 4.42 -11.65
C ALA A 119 -7.92 3.12 -10.97
N GLN A 120 -8.85 2.20 -10.76
CA GLN A 120 -8.51 0.87 -10.25
C GLN A 120 -7.61 0.14 -11.26
N ILE A 121 -6.51 -0.39 -10.77
CA ILE A 121 -5.57 -1.15 -11.60
C ILE A 121 -6.05 -2.61 -11.68
N MET A 122 -6.09 -3.15 -12.90
CA MET A 122 -6.17 -4.58 -13.15
C MET A 122 -4.77 -5.07 -13.52
N GLY A 123 -4.14 -5.81 -12.62
CA GLY A 123 -2.75 -6.22 -12.76
C GLY A 123 -2.14 -6.72 -11.46
N HIS A 124 -0.99 -7.34 -11.57
CA HIS A 124 -0.18 -7.82 -10.45
C HIS A 124 1.02 -6.91 -10.23
N PHE A 125 1.07 -6.25 -9.07
CA PHE A 125 2.23 -5.48 -8.63
C PHE A 125 3.16 -6.36 -7.81
N SER A 126 4.46 -6.27 -8.05
CA SER A 126 5.50 -6.89 -7.24
C SER A 126 6.51 -5.83 -6.80
N GLY A 127 6.77 -5.74 -5.50
CA GLY A 127 7.74 -4.84 -4.90
C GLY A 127 8.79 -5.59 -4.11
N SER A 128 10.07 -5.40 -4.43
CA SER A 128 11.17 -5.93 -3.63
C SER A 128 11.97 -4.75 -3.07
N ARG A 129 12.03 -4.65 -1.74
CA ARG A 129 12.62 -3.53 -1.01
C ARG A 129 12.13 -2.15 -1.47
N SER A 130 11.01 -2.11 -2.17
CA SER A 130 10.45 -0.91 -2.77
C SER A 130 9.91 0.07 -1.73
N GLY A 131 9.61 1.27 -2.16
CA GLY A 131 9.00 2.34 -1.38
C GLY A 131 8.40 3.39 -2.29
N HIS A 132 7.85 4.46 -1.73
CA HIS A 132 7.11 5.49 -2.44
C HIS A 132 7.81 6.00 -3.72
N ALA A 133 9.12 6.28 -3.66
CA ALA A 133 9.86 6.78 -4.81
C ALA A 133 9.88 5.80 -5.98
N VAL A 134 10.12 4.50 -5.70
CA VAL A 134 10.18 3.46 -6.74
C VAL A 134 8.77 3.12 -7.25
N ASN A 135 7.76 3.10 -6.38
CA ASN A 135 6.36 2.90 -6.76
C ASN A 135 5.88 4.04 -7.69
N HIS A 136 6.21 5.30 -7.37
CA HIS A 136 5.90 6.44 -8.23
C HIS A 136 6.67 6.40 -9.55
N LEU A 137 7.94 5.97 -9.54
CA LEU A 137 8.72 5.78 -10.75
C LEU A 137 8.07 4.73 -11.66
N LEU A 138 7.58 3.63 -11.08
CA LEU A 138 6.86 2.60 -11.82
C LEU A 138 5.61 3.16 -12.51
N LEU A 139 4.77 3.94 -11.79
CA LEU A 139 3.59 4.57 -12.39
C LEU A 139 3.97 5.53 -13.52
N LYS A 140 4.99 6.36 -13.32
CA LYS A 140 5.49 7.26 -14.37
C LYS A 140 5.93 6.47 -15.61
N THR A 141 6.65 5.37 -15.41
CA THR A 141 7.13 4.51 -16.50
C THR A 141 5.95 3.82 -17.21
N LEU A 142 4.97 3.32 -16.47
CA LEU A 142 3.76 2.74 -17.03
C LEU A 142 3.01 3.73 -17.92
N PHE A 143 2.76 4.95 -17.43
CA PHE A 143 2.01 5.97 -18.17
C PHE A 143 2.80 6.63 -19.30
N ALA A 144 4.11 6.58 -19.28
CA ALA A 144 4.95 7.05 -20.39
C ALA A 144 4.83 6.16 -21.65
N ASP A 145 4.34 4.93 -21.51
CA ASP A 145 4.13 4.03 -22.64
C ASP A 145 2.63 3.76 -22.88
N PRO A 146 2.02 4.45 -23.86
CA PRO A 146 0.60 4.28 -24.18
C PRO A 146 0.20 2.85 -24.60
N LYS A 147 1.17 1.98 -24.91
CA LYS A 147 0.95 0.57 -25.25
C LYS A 147 0.96 -0.34 -24.03
N ALA A 148 1.33 0.19 -22.88
CA ALA A 148 1.43 -0.61 -21.63
C ALA A 148 0.12 -0.64 -20.85
N TRP A 149 -0.83 0.23 -21.14
CA TRP A 149 -2.09 0.32 -20.39
C TRP A 149 -3.25 0.75 -21.27
N ALA A 150 -4.45 0.51 -20.81
CA ALA A 150 -5.68 1.04 -21.40
C ALA A 150 -6.74 1.24 -20.30
N LEU A 151 -7.59 2.24 -20.46
CA LEU A 151 -8.80 2.37 -19.66
C LEU A 151 -9.87 1.42 -20.19
N VAL A 152 -10.45 0.65 -19.32
CA VAL A 152 -11.58 -0.23 -19.63
C VAL A 152 -12.78 0.15 -18.77
N PRO A 153 -14.01 0.08 -19.28
CA PRO A 153 -15.20 0.29 -18.47
C PRO A 153 -15.23 -0.70 -17.32
N GLN A 154 -15.57 -0.23 -16.13
CA GLN A 154 -15.79 -1.13 -15.00
C GLN A 154 -16.92 -2.09 -15.35
N ARG A 155 -16.66 -3.39 -15.30
CA ARG A 155 -17.74 -4.37 -15.33
C ARG A 155 -18.51 -4.26 -14.02
N VAL A 156 -19.67 -3.62 -14.05
CA VAL A 156 -20.59 -3.68 -12.93
C VAL A 156 -21.05 -5.13 -12.86
N GLY A 157 -20.40 -5.91 -11.99
CA GLY A 157 -20.91 -7.23 -11.64
C GLY A 157 -22.30 -7.01 -11.05
N ASN A 158 -23.26 -7.79 -11.52
CA ASN A 158 -24.62 -7.81 -11.02
C ASN A 158 -24.62 -8.40 -9.59
N THR A 159 -24.04 -7.68 -8.64
CA THR A 159 -24.30 -7.90 -7.22
C THR A 159 -25.55 -7.09 -6.93
N ALA A 160 -26.67 -7.78 -6.81
CA ALA A 160 -27.88 -7.25 -6.22
C ALA A 160 -27.55 -6.65 -4.84
N HIS A 161 -27.20 -5.38 -4.82
CA HIS A 161 -27.36 -4.56 -3.64
C HIS A 161 -28.79 -4.05 -3.70
N SER A 162 -29.65 -4.77 -2.95
CA SER A 162 -30.93 -4.25 -2.51
C SER A 162 -30.70 -2.88 -1.87
N ASP A 163 -31.35 -1.90 -2.48
CA ASP A 163 -31.92 -0.70 -1.89
C ASP A 163 -31.27 -0.16 -0.60
N VAL A 164 -30.27 0.69 -0.77
CA VAL A 164 -30.06 1.80 0.16
C VAL A 164 -30.55 3.05 -0.57
N GLU A 165 -31.78 3.44 -0.25
CA GLU A 165 -32.43 4.65 -0.72
C GLU A 165 -31.50 5.86 -0.61
N ALA A 166 -31.35 6.53 -1.74
CA ALA A 166 -30.83 7.87 -1.84
C ALA A 166 -31.83 8.86 -1.20
N THR A 167 -31.71 9.03 0.12
CA THR A 167 -32.41 10.10 0.84
C THR A 167 -31.43 10.92 1.64
N LEU A 168 -30.59 11.69 0.94
CA LEU A 168 -29.84 12.79 1.54
C LEU A 168 -29.48 13.77 0.44
N PHE A 169 -30.42 14.69 0.12
CA PHE A 169 -30.19 16.04 -0.43
C PHE A 169 -31.51 16.51 -1.07
N ASP A 170 -32.52 16.72 -0.24
CA ASP A 170 -33.64 17.60 -0.66
C ASP A 170 -34.16 18.33 0.57
N THR A 171 -33.57 19.49 0.87
CA THR A 171 -34.22 20.63 1.54
C THR A 171 -33.32 21.86 1.37
N ALA A 172 -33.43 22.53 0.23
CA ALA A 172 -33.14 23.94 0.16
C ALA A 172 -34.42 24.71 0.52
N PRO A 173 -34.43 25.65 1.47
CA PRO A 173 -35.53 26.56 1.64
C PRO A 173 -35.46 27.63 0.55
N THR A 174 -36.54 27.75 -0.23
CA THR A 174 -36.82 28.87 -1.12
C THR A 174 -37.37 30.05 -0.31
N PRO A 175 -37.30 31.30 -0.84
CA PRO A 175 -37.23 32.58 -0.14
C PRO A 175 -38.48 33.04 0.56
#